data_50ecac4b9ad4a494d7560e01e8e34219
#
_entry.id   50ecac4b9ad4a494d7560e01e8e34219
#
_cell.length_a   1.000
_cell.length_b   1.000
_cell.length_c   1.000
_cell.angle_alpha   90.00
_cell.angle_beta   90.00
_cell.angle_gamma   90.00
#
_symmetry.space_group_name_H-M   'P 1'
#
loop_
_entity.id
_entity.type
_entity.pdbx_description
1 polymer ?
#
loop_
_entity_poly.entity_id
_entity_poly.type
_entity_poly.pdbx_seq_one_letter_code
_entity_poly.pdbx_strand_id
1 'polypeptide(L)'
;MKTSLKRNIAWGLATGLLSAGCIWGYTMYSREKAKAEDLETQLAELSKKERQSFIVQRISTQMEEIAKEQQTISDQQRKEAIEQKNIANDMRQKAELEQHKAEEAEQAARQSERKAIEASAVAETQRELAVQRLREAQYSRSVADTLSFIALARSLGLRAFTLYNTGNTELATLLANASYVYTHRYQGDVYNSAIYEALALISKNSIQWSVGRGSIIQTRKVPTAENAVLAITDYGELTYNEYKDGRLQNRTLIANSKYDFRDIIFVGDYYYLISHTGHLLKCKNNNTQEIFIDGATHPFRIFQKTKNQLIVTAEKSVHLLDATTLKSIKTMPLSFETKIAGEDSTHVYLFDSKGGMYSVDPQLMTIQPVRLPFSQAVTTYNYDPTTGDRAFGTIDGTIFLIKPSGKILRLVGHRSRISRVKFENDLLYSTSYDGTVRSWKINDDKTDPITVMKTNQWIATFSISKDRQHIWTGGQNGNLNYTVISAELMADKVQANLKRKFTKEEWDFYIGSVVADMPYDSYLKNGL
;
A
#
# COMPACT_ATOMS: atom_id res chain seq x y z
N MET A 1 70.77 -54.65 4.93
CA MET A 1 69.37 -54.78 4.47
C MET A 1 68.30 -54.40 5.52
N LYS A 2 68.61 -53.52 6.47
CA LYS A 2 67.61 -53.12 7.51
C LYS A 2 67.21 -51.63 7.47
N THR A 3 67.79 -50.84 6.59
CA THR A 3 67.49 -49.38 6.50
C THR A 3 66.51 -48.98 5.37
N SER A 4 66.36 -49.85 4.35
CA SER A 4 65.41 -49.54 3.24
C SER A 4 63.94 -49.84 3.59
N LEU A 5 63.73 -50.84 4.47
CA LEU A 5 62.37 -51.24 4.84
C LEU A 5 61.66 -50.21 5.75
N LYS A 6 62.44 -49.56 6.64
CA LYS A 6 61.86 -48.50 7.51
C LYS A 6 61.50 -47.22 6.76
N ARG A 7 62.21 -46.90 5.68
CA ARG A 7 61.94 -45.71 4.87
C ARG A 7 60.72 -45.88 3.99
N ASN A 8 60.48 -47.08 3.46
CA ASN A 8 59.29 -47.37 2.66
C ASN A 8 58.00 -47.45 3.48
N ILE A 9 58.12 -47.92 4.73
CA ILE A 9 56.99 -47.92 5.66
C ILE A 9 56.65 -46.50 6.11
N ALA A 10 57.64 -45.63 6.32
CA ALA A 10 57.38 -44.22 6.65
C ALA A 10 56.74 -43.44 5.49
N TRP A 11 57.11 -43.70 4.25
CA TRP A 11 56.48 -43.10 3.09
C TRP A 11 55.07 -43.65 2.84
N GLY A 12 54.84 -44.93 3.05
CA GLY A 12 53.50 -45.52 2.97
C GLY A 12 52.53 -44.98 4.01
N LEU A 13 52.99 -44.74 5.22
CA LEU A 13 52.21 -44.14 6.29
C LEU A 13 51.96 -42.64 6.04
N ALA A 14 52.94 -41.91 5.51
CA ALA A 14 52.76 -40.50 5.18
C ALA A 14 51.77 -40.28 4.03
N THR A 15 51.83 -41.13 2.99
CA THR A 15 50.84 -41.05 1.88
C THR A 15 49.45 -41.53 2.30
N GLY A 16 49.37 -42.54 3.20
CA GLY A 16 48.11 -42.98 3.74
C GLY A 16 47.43 -41.92 4.64
N LEU A 17 48.21 -41.18 5.44
CA LEU A 17 47.72 -40.10 6.27
C LEU A 17 47.29 -38.87 5.43
N LEU A 18 48.01 -38.57 4.38
CA LEU A 18 47.62 -37.48 3.47
C LEU A 18 46.36 -37.80 2.66
N SER A 19 46.26 -39.05 2.18
CA SER A 19 45.03 -39.48 1.48
C SER A 19 43.82 -39.55 2.42
N ALA A 20 44.01 -40.02 3.69
CA ALA A 20 42.98 -40.00 4.69
C ALA A 20 42.58 -38.59 5.11
N GLY A 21 43.54 -37.66 5.20
CA GLY A 21 43.30 -36.25 5.44
C GLY A 21 42.51 -35.58 4.32
N CYS A 22 42.86 -35.87 3.05
CA CYS A 22 42.11 -35.35 1.90
C CYS A 22 40.69 -35.92 1.81
N ILE A 23 40.54 -37.22 2.09
CA ILE A 23 39.18 -37.83 2.12
C ILE A 23 38.37 -37.29 3.30
N TRP A 24 38.99 -37.11 4.46
CA TRP A 24 38.32 -36.53 5.61
C TRP A 24 37.98 -35.05 5.38
N GLY A 25 38.90 -34.26 4.78
CA GLY A 25 38.65 -32.89 4.39
C GLY A 25 37.53 -32.79 3.36
N TYR A 26 37.50 -33.65 2.35
CA TYR A 26 36.44 -33.68 1.34
C TYR A 26 35.10 -34.12 1.92
N THR A 27 35.10 -35.11 2.82
CA THR A 27 33.86 -35.54 3.51
C THR A 27 33.35 -34.49 4.49
N MET A 28 34.26 -33.76 5.17
CA MET A 28 33.85 -32.62 6.00
C MET A 28 33.31 -31.48 5.17
N TYR A 29 33.99 -31.14 4.08
CA TYR A 29 33.52 -30.11 3.14
C TYR A 29 32.17 -30.48 2.52
N SER A 30 32.00 -31.75 2.10
CA SER A 30 30.72 -32.19 1.56
C SER A 30 29.62 -32.25 2.62
N ARG A 31 29.96 -32.56 3.88
CA ARG A 31 29.02 -32.51 5.00
C ARG A 31 28.66 -31.08 5.40
N GLU A 32 29.63 -30.18 5.36
CA GLU A 32 29.31 -28.74 5.61
C GLU A 32 28.50 -28.14 4.48
N LYS A 33 28.81 -28.49 3.23
CA LYS A 33 28.01 -28.05 2.08
C LYS A 33 26.58 -28.60 2.13
N ALA A 34 26.45 -29.90 2.44
CA ALA A 34 25.14 -30.51 2.63
C ALA A 34 24.37 -29.92 3.82
N LYS A 35 25.08 -29.56 4.91
CA LYS A 35 24.48 -28.84 6.04
C LYS A 35 24.07 -27.41 5.67
N ALA A 36 24.85 -26.73 4.83
CA ALA A 36 24.51 -25.40 4.35
C ALA A 36 23.28 -25.44 3.43
N GLU A 37 23.21 -26.40 2.51
CA GLU A 37 22.04 -26.61 1.65
C GLU A 37 20.80 -27.06 2.45
N ASP A 38 21.00 -27.88 3.50
CA ASP A 38 19.91 -28.26 4.42
C ASP A 38 19.47 -27.08 5.28
N LEU A 39 20.42 -26.24 5.71
CA LEU A 39 20.10 -25.01 6.45
C LEU A 39 19.38 -23.98 5.57
N GLU A 40 19.77 -23.83 4.30
CA GLU A 40 19.08 -22.97 3.35
C GLU A 40 17.64 -23.47 3.09
N THR A 41 17.47 -24.78 2.93
CA THR A 41 16.13 -25.37 2.77
C THR A 41 15.30 -25.22 4.05
N GLN A 42 15.89 -25.43 5.23
CA GLN A 42 15.22 -25.19 6.50
C GLN A 42 14.90 -23.72 6.72
N LEU A 43 15.77 -22.80 6.31
CA LEU A 43 15.53 -21.36 6.37
C LEU A 43 14.41 -20.95 5.41
N ALA A 44 14.39 -21.55 4.21
CA ALA A 44 13.31 -21.34 3.25
C ALA A 44 11.97 -21.92 3.75
N GLU A 45 11.99 -23.09 4.39
CA GLU A 45 10.80 -23.66 5.04
C GLU A 45 10.35 -22.85 6.27
N LEU A 46 11.31 -22.39 7.10
CA LEU A 46 10.99 -21.52 8.24
C LEU A 46 10.39 -20.19 7.78
N SER A 47 11.00 -19.58 6.76
CA SER A 47 10.47 -18.33 6.19
C SER A 47 9.09 -18.51 5.58
N LYS A 48 8.83 -19.69 4.99
CA LYS A 48 7.52 -20.07 4.47
C LYS A 48 6.51 -20.30 5.61
N LYS A 49 6.93 -20.97 6.68
CA LYS A 49 6.11 -21.17 7.89
C LYS A 49 5.86 -19.85 8.62
N GLU A 50 6.86 -18.99 8.68
CA GLU A 50 6.72 -17.67 9.30
C GLU A 50 5.75 -16.76 8.51
N ARG A 51 5.83 -16.81 7.17
CA ARG A 51 4.84 -16.13 6.30
C ARG A 51 3.45 -16.72 6.47
N GLN A 52 3.33 -18.04 6.54
CA GLN A 52 2.04 -18.68 6.81
C GLN A 52 1.51 -18.30 8.20
N SER A 53 2.38 -18.31 9.22
CA SER A 53 2.01 -17.89 10.57
C SER A 53 1.57 -16.43 10.62
N PHE A 54 2.30 -15.53 9.92
CA PHE A 54 1.94 -14.12 9.85
C PHE A 54 0.62 -13.88 9.12
N ILE A 55 0.39 -14.60 8.02
CA ILE A 55 -0.89 -14.56 7.30
C ILE A 55 -2.02 -15.06 8.21
N VAL A 56 -1.82 -16.19 8.88
CA VAL A 56 -2.80 -16.75 9.80
C VAL A 56 -3.06 -15.81 10.98
N GLN A 57 -2.01 -15.20 11.54
CA GLN A 57 -2.15 -14.24 12.63
C GLN A 57 -2.88 -12.97 12.17
N ARG A 58 -2.59 -12.46 10.96
CA ARG A 58 -3.29 -11.32 10.38
C ARG A 58 -4.75 -11.65 10.06
N ILE A 59 -5.00 -12.83 9.51
CA ILE A 59 -6.36 -13.34 9.29
C ILE A 59 -7.11 -13.46 10.62
N SER A 60 -6.46 -14.04 11.64
CA SER A 60 -7.04 -14.19 12.98
C SER A 60 -7.40 -12.83 13.57
N THR A 61 -6.49 -11.85 13.49
CA THR A 61 -6.73 -10.52 14.05
C THR A 61 -7.87 -9.80 13.31
N GLN A 62 -7.91 -9.90 11.98
CA GLN A 62 -8.99 -9.31 11.19
C GLN A 62 -10.33 -10.04 11.39
N MET A 63 -10.29 -11.36 11.54
CA MET A 63 -11.50 -12.14 11.87
C MET A 63 -12.02 -11.81 13.27
N GLU A 64 -11.10 -11.55 14.23
CA GLU A 64 -11.45 -11.13 15.57
C GLU A 64 -12.06 -9.72 15.58
N GLU A 65 -11.54 -8.82 14.75
CA GLU A 65 -12.08 -7.46 14.59
C GLU A 65 -13.46 -7.49 13.94
N ILE A 66 -13.65 -8.28 12.88
CA ILE A 66 -14.96 -8.51 12.23
C ILE A 66 -15.94 -9.18 13.19
N ALA A 67 -15.48 -10.18 13.95
CA ALA A 67 -16.33 -10.84 14.95
C ALA A 67 -16.75 -9.88 16.05
N LYS A 68 -15.86 -8.98 16.47
CA LYS A 68 -16.12 -7.95 17.48
C LYS A 68 -17.07 -6.87 16.97
N GLU A 69 -16.93 -6.46 15.69
CA GLU A 69 -17.91 -5.58 15.03
C GLU A 69 -19.28 -6.25 14.94
N GLN A 70 -19.37 -7.51 14.50
CA GLN A 70 -20.62 -8.26 14.47
C GLN A 70 -21.24 -8.43 15.85
N GLN A 71 -20.41 -8.68 16.86
CA GLN A 71 -20.88 -8.80 18.24
C GLN A 71 -21.44 -7.47 18.75
N THR A 72 -20.76 -6.34 18.46
CA THR A 72 -21.24 -5.01 18.86
C THR A 72 -22.57 -4.65 18.19
N ILE A 73 -22.71 -4.97 16.91
CA ILE A 73 -23.97 -4.77 16.16
C ILE A 73 -25.08 -5.66 16.72
N SER A 74 -24.77 -6.94 17.00
CA SER A 74 -25.73 -7.90 17.57
C SER A 74 -26.18 -7.48 18.97
N ASP A 75 -25.25 -7.00 19.79
CA ASP A 75 -25.56 -6.52 21.14
C ASP A 75 -26.40 -5.22 21.11
N GLN A 76 -26.11 -4.35 20.14
CA GLN A 76 -26.91 -3.14 19.92
C GLN A 76 -28.34 -3.48 19.46
N GLN A 77 -28.48 -4.38 18.48
CA GLN A 77 -29.78 -4.88 18.03
C GLN A 77 -30.54 -5.58 19.13
N ARG A 78 -29.84 -6.34 19.98
CA ARG A 78 -30.47 -7.00 21.12
C ARG A 78 -30.99 -5.99 22.15
N LYS A 79 -30.23 -4.93 22.42
CA LYS A 79 -30.68 -3.83 23.31
C LYS A 79 -31.89 -3.12 22.73
N GLU A 80 -31.84 -2.75 21.45
CA GLU A 80 -32.96 -2.10 20.76
C GLU A 80 -34.22 -2.99 20.72
N ALA A 81 -34.02 -4.32 20.45
CA ALA A 81 -35.14 -5.29 20.47
C ALA A 81 -35.74 -5.48 21.87
N ILE A 82 -34.89 -5.46 22.91
CA ILE A 82 -35.37 -5.52 24.31
C ILE A 82 -36.12 -4.23 24.67
N GLU A 83 -35.62 -3.07 24.26
CA GLU A 83 -36.27 -1.78 24.48
C GLU A 83 -37.61 -1.69 23.75
N GLN A 84 -37.66 -2.13 22.48
CA GLN A 84 -38.91 -2.24 21.72
C GLN A 84 -39.91 -3.23 22.35
N LYS A 85 -39.42 -4.38 22.86
CA LYS A 85 -40.25 -5.36 23.56
C LYS A 85 -40.79 -4.81 24.86
N ASN A 86 -39.98 -4.08 25.62
CA ASN A 86 -40.39 -3.44 26.85
C ASN A 86 -41.42 -2.34 26.57
N ILE A 87 -41.21 -1.56 25.52
CA ILE A 87 -42.15 -0.53 25.06
C ILE A 87 -43.47 -1.19 24.57
N ALA A 88 -43.36 -2.30 23.79
CA ALA A 88 -44.55 -3.02 23.35
C ALA A 88 -45.33 -3.63 24.50
N ASN A 89 -44.65 -4.13 25.54
CA ASN A 89 -45.31 -4.62 26.77
C ASN A 89 -45.94 -3.47 27.59
N ASP A 90 -45.24 -2.33 27.69
CA ASP A 90 -45.78 -1.13 28.34
C ASP A 90 -46.98 -0.57 27.58
N MET A 91 -46.91 -0.61 26.23
CA MET A 91 -48.05 -0.24 25.38
C MET A 91 -49.21 -1.22 25.52
N ARG A 92 -48.91 -2.53 25.66
CA ARG A 92 -49.94 -3.55 25.88
C ARG A 92 -50.62 -3.37 27.25
N GLN A 93 -49.84 -3.14 28.30
CA GLN A 93 -50.40 -2.82 29.64
C GLN A 93 -51.19 -1.51 29.62
N LYS A 94 -50.71 -0.49 28.88
CA LYS A 94 -51.47 0.75 28.69
C LYS A 94 -52.75 0.52 27.91
N ALA A 95 -52.68 -0.31 26.83
CA ALA A 95 -53.86 -0.67 26.05
C ALA A 95 -54.89 -1.48 26.90
N GLU A 96 -54.42 -2.45 27.71
CA GLU A 96 -55.24 -3.21 28.64
C GLU A 96 -55.85 -2.30 29.75
N LEU A 97 -55.04 -1.31 30.21
CA LEU A 97 -55.50 -0.30 31.16
C LEU A 97 -56.55 0.65 30.55
N GLU A 98 -56.38 1.03 29.30
CA GLU A 98 -57.36 1.86 28.58
C GLU A 98 -58.58 1.06 28.16
N GLN A 99 -58.48 -0.24 27.86
CA GLN A 99 -59.59 -1.13 27.63
C GLN A 99 -60.45 -1.27 28.91
N HIS A 100 -59.83 -1.47 30.07
CA HIS A 100 -60.51 -1.50 31.36
C HIS A 100 -61.18 -0.16 31.72
N LYS A 101 -60.46 0.96 31.37
CA LYS A 101 -61.10 2.31 31.54
C LYS A 101 -62.21 2.55 30.53
N ALA A 102 -62.16 1.99 29.34
CA ALA A 102 -63.23 2.07 28.35
C ALA A 102 -64.44 1.24 28.77
N GLU A 103 -64.25 0.06 29.39
CA GLU A 103 -65.29 -0.75 29.96
C GLU A 103 -65.96 -0.05 31.21
N GLU A 104 -65.10 0.60 32.03
CA GLU A 104 -65.63 1.47 33.10
C GLU A 104 -66.35 2.75 32.57
N ALA A 105 -65.84 3.28 31.45
CA ALA A 105 -66.39 4.43 30.75
C ALA A 105 -67.67 4.10 29.97
N GLU A 106 -67.87 2.83 29.54
CA GLU A 106 -69.09 2.35 28.92
C GLU A 106 -70.26 2.35 29.91
N GLN A 107 -69.95 2.12 31.16
CA GLN A 107 -70.94 2.32 32.26
C GLN A 107 -71.16 3.81 32.58
N ALA A 108 -70.24 4.68 32.27
CA ALA A 108 -70.34 6.13 32.42
C ALA A 108 -70.76 6.84 31.11
N ALA A 109 -71.21 6.07 30.10
CA ALA A 109 -71.25 6.39 28.67
C ALA A 109 -72.25 7.48 28.21
N ARG A 110 -72.86 8.26 29.03
CA ARG A 110 -73.68 9.43 28.61
C ARG A 110 -72.95 10.79 28.70
N GLN A 111 -71.63 10.75 29.02
CA GLN A 111 -70.77 11.96 29.00
C GLN A 111 -69.72 11.95 27.94
N SER A 112 -69.82 11.09 26.94
CA SER A 112 -68.61 10.61 26.26
C SER A 112 -68.34 11.01 24.80
N GLU A 113 -69.13 11.84 24.17
CA GLU A 113 -68.80 12.27 22.79
C GLU A 113 -67.51 13.08 22.73
N ARG A 114 -67.25 13.85 23.77
CA ARG A 114 -65.93 14.54 23.89
C ARG A 114 -64.74 13.58 24.15
N LYS A 115 -64.94 12.54 24.94
CA LYS A 115 -63.92 11.58 25.28
C LYS A 115 -63.56 10.64 24.09
N ALA A 116 -64.53 10.36 23.22
CA ALA A 116 -64.31 9.55 22.01
C ALA A 116 -63.42 10.27 20.99
N ILE A 117 -63.56 11.60 20.87
CA ILE A 117 -62.70 12.42 20.00
C ILE A 117 -61.24 12.46 20.53
N GLU A 118 -61.11 12.62 21.88
CA GLU A 118 -59.76 12.59 22.50
C GLU A 118 -59.09 11.20 22.38
N ALA A 119 -59.85 10.12 22.55
CA ALA A 119 -59.36 8.77 22.38
C ALA A 119 -58.95 8.46 20.91
N SER A 120 -59.70 9.01 19.94
CA SER A 120 -59.35 8.91 18.51
C SER A 120 -58.06 9.65 18.17
N ALA A 121 -57.88 10.87 18.71
CA ALA A 121 -56.63 11.64 18.52
C ALA A 121 -55.41 10.96 19.17
N VAL A 122 -55.59 10.35 20.35
CA VAL A 122 -54.52 9.57 21.00
C VAL A 122 -54.23 8.29 20.23
N ALA A 123 -55.22 7.60 19.67
CA ALA A 123 -55.01 6.42 18.84
C ALA A 123 -54.30 6.77 17.51
N GLU A 124 -54.57 7.94 16.94
CA GLU A 124 -53.93 8.41 15.71
C GLU A 124 -52.45 8.79 15.98
N THR A 125 -52.17 9.47 17.08
CA THR A 125 -50.80 9.75 17.52
C THR A 125 -50.03 8.47 17.85
N GLN A 126 -50.65 7.47 18.44
CA GLN A 126 -50.03 6.16 18.70
C GLN A 126 -49.75 5.37 17.39
N ARG A 127 -50.67 5.48 16.44
CA ARG A 127 -50.50 4.88 15.11
C ARG A 127 -49.35 5.53 14.34
N GLU A 128 -49.25 6.86 14.36
CA GLU A 128 -48.15 7.58 13.78
C GLU A 128 -46.79 7.21 14.43
N LEU A 129 -46.79 7.12 15.77
CA LEU A 129 -45.61 6.70 16.50
C LEU A 129 -45.20 5.26 16.20
N ALA A 130 -46.15 4.34 16.05
CA ALA A 130 -45.89 2.95 15.64
C ALA A 130 -45.35 2.85 14.22
N VAL A 131 -45.87 3.66 13.30
CA VAL A 131 -45.36 3.74 11.90
C VAL A 131 -43.94 4.30 11.87
N GLN A 132 -43.67 5.34 12.67
CA GLN A 132 -42.32 5.89 12.77
C GLN A 132 -41.31 4.85 13.29
N ARG A 133 -41.65 4.15 14.36
CA ARG A 133 -40.81 3.08 14.92
C ARG A 133 -40.60 1.92 13.96
N LEU A 134 -41.63 1.55 13.19
CA LEU A 134 -41.49 0.53 12.15
C LEU A 134 -40.48 0.96 11.08
N ARG A 135 -40.50 2.22 10.65
CA ARG A 135 -39.55 2.78 9.71
C ARG A 135 -38.12 2.78 10.27
N GLU A 136 -37.96 3.19 11.52
CA GLU A 136 -36.66 3.18 12.22
C GLU A 136 -36.11 1.75 12.36
N ALA A 137 -36.96 0.78 12.70
CA ALA A 137 -36.59 -0.63 12.78
C ALA A 137 -36.21 -1.21 11.41
N GLN A 138 -36.95 -0.85 10.36
CA GLN A 138 -36.62 -1.27 8.99
C GLN A 138 -35.30 -0.65 8.50
N TYR A 139 -35.06 0.63 8.81
CA TYR A 139 -33.80 1.31 8.51
C TYR A 139 -32.62 0.65 9.25
N SER A 140 -32.77 0.42 10.55
CA SER A 140 -31.74 -0.24 11.36
C SER A 140 -31.40 -1.64 10.85
N ARG A 141 -32.43 -2.42 10.48
CA ARG A 141 -32.24 -3.74 9.86
C ARG A 141 -31.49 -3.64 8.52
N SER A 142 -31.86 -2.71 7.67
CA SER A 142 -31.18 -2.50 6.39
C SER A 142 -29.71 -2.13 6.56
N VAL A 143 -29.38 -1.29 7.54
CA VAL A 143 -27.99 -0.94 7.88
C VAL A 143 -27.24 -2.17 8.40
N ALA A 144 -27.84 -2.95 9.28
CA ALA A 144 -27.21 -4.17 9.81
C ALA A 144 -26.96 -5.21 8.71
N ASP A 145 -27.92 -5.41 7.81
CA ASP A 145 -27.76 -6.30 6.66
C ASP A 145 -26.60 -5.84 5.77
N THR A 146 -26.52 -4.55 5.47
CA THR A 146 -25.42 -3.95 4.69
C THR A 146 -24.06 -4.21 5.34
N LEU A 147 -23.93 -3.95 6.64
CA LEU A 147 -22.68 -4.20 7.37
C LEU A 147 -22.31 -5.68 7.41
N SER A 148 -23.31 -6.56 7.53
CA SER A 148 -23.12 -8.01 7.49
C SER A 148 -22.56 -8.49 6.15
N PHE A 149 -23.07 -7.94 5.03
CA PHE A 149 -22.56 -8.25 3.70
C PHE A 149 -21.15 -7.71 3.48
N ILE A 150 -20.83 -6.52 3.98
CA ILE A 150 -19.47 -5.98 3.93
C ILE A 150 -18.51 -6.85 4.75
N ALA A 151 -18.91 -7.31 5.94
CA ALA A 151 -18.13 -8.20 6.77
C ALA A 151 -17.90 -9.57 6.09
N LEU A 152 -18.95 -10.13 5.47
CA LEU A 152 -18.84 -11.33 4.64
C LEU A 152 -17.82 -11.13 3.52
N ALA A 153 -17.92 -10.04 2.76
CA ALA A 153 -17.04 -9.74 1.66
C ALA A 153 -15.57 -9.69 2.09
N ARG A 154 -15.28 -9.04 3.23
CA ARG A 154 -13.91 -9.03 3.81
C ARG A 154 -13.44 -10.43 4.18
N SER A 155 -14.30 -11.23 4.81
CA SER A 155 -14.00 -12.64 5.13
C SER A 155 -13.69 -13.46 3.88
N LEU A 156 -14.48 -13.30 2.82
CA LEU A 156 -14.27 -13.99 1.53
C LEU A 156 -12.93 -13.59 0.91
N GLY A 157 -12.56 -12.31 0.94
CA GLY A 157 -11.27 -11.82 0.46
C GLY A 157 -10.09 -12.45 1.19
N LEU A 158 -10.12 -12.49 2.51
CA LEU A 158 -9.09 -13.15 3.33
C LEU A 158 -8.95 -14.65 3.02
N ARG A 159 -10.09 -15.34 2.88
CA ARG A 159 -10.11 -16.77 2.53
C ARG A 159 -9.59 -16.98 1.11
N ALA A 160 -9.95 -16.12 0.16
CA ALA A 160 -9.44 -16.15 -1.21
C ALA A 160 -7.91 -16.03 -1.24
N PHE A 161 -7.35 -15.07 -0.50
CA PHE A 161 -5.91 -14.88 -0.38
C PHE A 161 -5.22 -16.13 0.19
N THR A 162 -5.78 -16.72 1.24
CA THR A 162 -5.24 -17.92 1.87
C THR A 162 -5.27 -19.13 0.94
N LEU A 163 -6.44 -19.38 0.31
CA LEU A 163 -6.63 -20.52 -0.60
C LEU A 163 -5.75 -20.43 -1.84
N TYR A 164 -5.54 -19.23 -2.38
CA TYR A 164 -4.63 -19.04 -3.50
C TYR A 164 -3.20 -19.44 -3.15
N ASN A 165 -2.72 -19.03 -1.98
CA ASN A 165 -1.37 -19.36 -1.49
C ASN A 165 -1.20 -20.85 -1.15
N THR A 166 -2.29 -21.58 -0.84
CA THR A 166 -2.27 -23.03 -0.60
C THR A 166 -2.51 -23.87 -1.85
N GLY A 167 -2.69 -23.21 -3.02
CA GLY A 167 -2.83 -23.87 -4.33
C GLY A 167 -4.24 -24.09 -4.81
N ASN A 168 -5.27 -23.82 -4.00
CA ASN A 168 -6.68 -23.92 -4.46
C ASN A 168 -7.08 -22.63 -5.19
N THR A 169 -6.54 -22.47 -6.41
CA THR A 169 -6.67 -21.23 -7.19
C THR A 169 -8.07 -21.00 -7.75
N GLU A 170 -8.82 -22.06 -8.09
CA GLU A 170 -10.15 -21.92 -8.65
C GLU A 170 -11.17 -21.40 -7.63
N LEU A 171 -11.21 -22.03 -6.45
CA LEU A 171 -12.07 -21.55 -5.37
C LEU A 171 -11.65 -20.17 -4.88
N ALA A 172 -10.34 -19.91 -4.78
CA ALA A 172 -9.82 -18.58 -4.44
C ALA A 172 -10.33 -17.50 -5.40
N THR A 173 -10.33 -17.78 -6.72
CA THR A 173 -10.83 -16.84 -7.73
C THR A 173 -12.33 -16.56 -7.58
N LEU A 174 -13.14 -17.59 -7.29
CA LEU A 174 -14.56 -17.44 -7.00
C LEU A 174 -14.80 -16.56 -5.76
N LEU A 175 -14.09 -16.84 -4.66
CA LEU A 175 -14.23 -16.06 -3.42
C LEU A 175 -13.77 -14.62 -3.57
N ALA A 176 -12.69 -14.36 -4.31
CA ALA A 176 -12.23 -13.00 -4.57
C ALA A 176 -13.24 -12.21 -5.42
N ASN A 177 -13.81 -12.84 -6.44
CA ASN A 177 -14.87 -12.23 -7.23
C ASN A 177 -16.10 -11.92 -6.36
N ALA A 178 -16.56 -12.88 -5.56
CA ALA A 178 -17.68 -12.68 -4.63
C ALA A 178 -17.39 -11.56 -3.62
N SER A 179 -16.17 -11.53 -3.08
CA SER A 179 -15.72 -10.48 -2.16
C SER A 179 -15.84 -9.07 -2.78
N TYR A 180 -15.38 -8.89 -4.01
CA TYR A 180 -15.52 -7.62 -4.73
C TYR A 180 -16.97 -7.27 -5.02
N VAL A 181 -17.75 -8.22 -5.59
CA VAL A 181 -19.15 -8.00 -5.98
C VAL A 181 -20.00 -7.58 -4.78
N TYR A 182 -19.89 -8.28 -3.64
CA TYR A 182 -20.62 -7.90 -2.44
C TYR A 182 -20.17 -6.54 -1.90
N THR A 183 -18.86 -6.27 -1.85
CA THR A 183 -18.36 -4.97 -1.42
C THR A 183 -18.91 -3.84 -2.29
N HIS A 184 -18.85 -3.99 -3.60
CA HIS A 184 -19.31 -2.97 -4.55
C HIS A 184 -20.82 -2.78 -4.48
N ARG A 185 -21.60 -3.88 -4.42
CA ARG A 185 -23.07 -3.85 -4.33
C ARG A 185 -23.58 -3.10 -3.09
N TYR A 186 -22.91 -3.32 -1.95
CA TYR A 186 -23.28 -2.71 -0.69
C TYR A 186 -22.48 -1.43 -0.36
N GLN A 187 -21.88 -0.81 -1.36
CA GLN A 187 -21.12 0.44 -1.28
C GLN A 187 -20.02 0.42 -0.21
N GLY A 188 -19.46 -0.75 0.03
CA GLY A 188 -18.31 -0.91 0.90
C GLY A 188 -17.01 -0.43 0.25
N ASP A 189 -15.97 -0.37 1.05
CA ASP A 189 -14.65 0.05 0.60
C ASP A 189 -13.92 -1.09 -0.12
N VAL A 190 -13.85 -1.04 -1.45
CA VAL A 190 -13.12 -2.02 -2.28
C VAL A 190 -11.58 -1.94 -2.09
N TYR A 191 -11.10 -0.82 -1.54
CA TYR A 191 -9.71 -0.65 -1.14
C TYR A 191 -9.44 -1.08 0.31
N ASN A 192 -10.32 -1.88 0.90
CA ASN A 192 -10.01 -2.60 2.13
C ASN A 192 -8.92 -3.66 1.87
N SER A 193 -7.94 -3.80 2.77
CA SER A 193 -6.78 -4.70 2.57
C SER A 193 -7.17 -6.14 2.27
N ALA A 194 -8.22 -6.66 2.94
CA ALA A 194 -8.69 -8.04 2.75
C ALA A 194 -9.18 -8.31 1.33
N ILE A 195 -9.82 -7.34 0.71
CA ILE A 195 -10.39 -7.42 -0.64
C ILE A 195 -9.32 -7.12 -1.67
N TYR A 196 -8.65 -5.99 -1.51
CA TYR A 196 -7.67 -5.49 -2.45
C TYR A 196 -6.48 -6.44 -2.64
N GLU A 197 -5.91 -6.95 -1.55
CA GLU A 197 -4.74 -7.86 -1.63
C GLU A 197 -5.10 -9.20 -2.27
N ALA A 198 -6.35 -9.69 -2.06
CA ALA A 198 -6.83 -10.88 -2.76
C ALA A 198 -6.97 -10.64 -4.27
N LEU A 199 -7.57 -9.52 -4.67
CA LEU A 199 -7.67 -9.14 -6.08
C LEU A 199 -6.30 -8.97 -6.72
N ALA A 200 -5.37 -8.27 -6.07
CA ALA A 200 -4.02 -8.03 -6.56
C ALA A 200 -3.25 -9.35 -6.79
N LEU A 201 -3.34 -10.27 -5.83
CA LEU A 201 -2.68 -11.57 -5.91
C LEU A 201 -3.25 -12.43 -7.04
N ILE A 202 -4.59 -12.54 -7.12
CA ILE A 202 -5.27 -13.47 -8.03
C ILE A 202 -5.28 -12.94 -9.47
N SER A 203 -5.41 -11.63 -9.65
CA SER A 203 -5.34 -11.01 -10.98
C SER A 203 -3.92 -10.99 -11.55
N LYS A 204 -2.88 -11.29 -10.74
CA LYS A 204 -1.48 -11.11 -11.13
C LYS A 204 -1.28 -9.70 -11.69
N ASN A 205 -1.54 -8.72 -10.86
CA ASN A 205 -1.67 -7.31 -11.24
C ASN A 205 -0.35 -6.66 -11.69
N SER A 206 0.79 -7.32 -11.56
CA SER A 206 2.11 -6.76 -11.83
C SER A 206 2.86 -7.53 -12.91
N ILE A 207 3.51 -6.79 -13.80
CA ILE A 207 4.42 -7.32 -14.82
C ILE A 207 5.78 -6.66 -14.63
N GLN A 208 6.87 -7.43 -14.78
CA GLN A 208 8.23 -6.97 -14.60
C GLN A 208 9.05 -7.16 -15.87
N TRP A 209 9.90 -6.18 -16.18
CA TRP A 209 10.91 -6.22 -17.24
C TRP A 209 12.26 -5.71 -16.72
N SER A 210 13.34 -6.19 -17.29
CA SER A 210 14.66 -5.57 -17.15
C SER A 210 14.86 -4.61 -18.32
N VAL A 211 14.97 -3.31 -18.02
CA VAL A 211 14.99 -2.25 -19.05
C VAL A 211 16.31 -1.49 -19.14
N GLY A 212 17.29 -1.80 -18.28
CA GLY A 212 18.58 -1.13 -18.26
C GLY A 212 19.58 -1.86 -17.38
N ARG A 213 20.83 -1.38 -17.40
CA ARG A 213 21.90 -1.84 -16.52
C ARG A 213 21.90 -1.05 -15.22
N GLY A 214 22.40 -1.69 -14.14
CA GLY A 214 22.41 -1.07 -12.80
C GLY A 214 21.04 -1.03 -12.15
N SER A 215 20.88 -0.17 -11.16
CA SER A 215 19.62 0.02 -10.43
C SER A 215 18.85 1.21 -10.98
N ILE A 216 17.54 1.08 -11.13
CA ILE A 216 16.70 2.24 -11.45
C ILE A 216 16.56 3.09 -10.18
N ILE A 217 17.13 4.27 -10.22
CA ILE A 217 17.18 5.20 -9.08
C ILE A 217 15.96 6.11 -9.04
N GLN A 218 15.46 6.53 -10.21
CA GLN A 218 14.32 7.41 -10.31
C GLN A 218 13.47 7.07 -11.54
N THR A 219 12.16 7.18 -11.36
CA THR A 219 11.18 7.16 -12.44
C THR A 219 10.41 8.48 -12.46
N ARG A 220 10.05 8.97 -13.64
CA ARG A 220 9.22 10.16 -13.81
C ARG A 220 8.18 9.92 -14.89
N LYS A 221 6.91 10.16 -14.60
CA LYS A 221 5.86 10.09 -15.60
C LYS A 221 6.10 11.10 -16.71
N VAL A 222 5.90 10.68 -17.95
CA VAL A 222 6.00 11.56 -19.12
C VAL A 222 4.73 12.39 -19.21
N PRO A 223 4.80 13.75 -19.18
CA PRO A 223 3.60 14.58 -19.11
C PRO A 223 2.66 14.44 -20.31
N THR A 224 3.19 14.10 -21.48
CA THR A 224 2.47 14.01 -22.77
C THR A 224 1.90 12.62 -23.05
N ALA A 225 2.24 11.60 -22.25
CA ALA A 225 1.79 10.22 -22.44
C ALA A 225 1.01 9.74 -21.22
N GLU A 226 0.03 8.86 -21.42
CA GLU A 226 -0.81 8.34 -20.34
C GLU A 226 -0.07 7.28 -19.51
N ASN A 227 0.54 6.32 -20.19
CA ASN A 227 1.18 5.14 -19.59
C ASN A 227 2.67 5.05 -19.90
N ALA A 228 3.37 6.18 -19.89
CA ALA A 228 4.80 6.21 -20.13
C ALA A 228 5.59 6.82 -18.96
N VAL A 229 6.81 6.31 -18.78
CA VAL A 229 7.74 6.72 -17.75
C VAL A 229 9.15 6.84 -18.31
N LEU A 230 9.87 7.87 -17.88
CA LEU A 230 11.32 7.92 -17.98
C LEU A 230 11.92 7.22 -16.75
N ALA A 231 12.90 6.36 -16.98
CA ALA A 231 13.65 5.70 -15.91
C ALA A 231 15.15 6.00 -16.07
N ILE A 232 15.79 6.38 -14.97
CA ILE A 232 17.23 6.61 -14.91
C ILE A 232 17.90 5.57 -14.02
N THR A 233 19.13 5.19 -14.40
CA THR A 233 19.93 4.22 -13.64
C THR A 233 21.20 4.83 -13.08
N ASP A 234 21.74 4.20 -12.04
CA ASP A 234 23.06 4.50 -11.49
C ASP A 234 24.21 4.08 -12.44
N TYR A 235 23.88 3.43 -13.55
CA TYR A 235 24.82 3.06 -14.62
C TYR A 235 24.81 4.03 -15.82
N GLY A 236 24.20 5.21 -15.66
CA GLY A 236 24.17 6.28 -16.67
C GLY A 236 23.23 6.02 -17.85
N GLU A 237 22.17 5.27 -17.64
CA GLU A 237 21.16 5.04 -18.65
C GLU A 237 19.90 5.85 -18.35
N LEU A 238 19.32 6.43 -19.41
CA LEU A 238 17.98 6.99 -19.43
C LEU A 238 17.16 6.21 -20.43
N THR A 239 16.07 5.62 -20.00
CA THR A 239 15.15 4.86 -20.85
C THR A 239 13.76 5.49 -20.86
N TYR A 240 13.13 5.51 -22.04
CA TYR A 240 11.71 5.77 -22.20
C TYR A 240 10.98 4.43 -22.22
N ASN A 241 9.97 4.29 -21.40
CA ASN A 241 9.22 3.07 -21.26
C ASN A 241 7.73 3.39 -21.34
N GLU A 242 7.00 2.74 -22.23
CA GLU A 242 5.56 2.90 -22.43
C GLU A 242 4.89 1.53 -22.50
N TYR A 243 3.82 1.35 -21.73
CA TYR A 243 2.99 0.15 -21.85
C TYR A 243 1.81 0.44 -22.75
N LYS A 244 1.81 -0.21 -23.92
CA LYS A 244 0.80 -0.03 -24.95
C LYS A 244 0.49 -1.36 -25.63
N ASP A 245 -0.78 -1.61 -25.91
CA ASP A 245 -1.26 -2.81 -26.62
C ASP A 245 -0.76 -4.13 -26.01
N GLY A 246 -0.71 -4.21 -24.67
CA GLY A 246 -0.27 -5.40 -23.95
C GLY A 246 1.25 -5.61 -23.94
N ARG A 247 2.06 -4.67 -24.42
CA ARG A 247 3.51 -4.80 -24.56
C ARG A 247 4.25 -3.59 -24.01
N LEU A 248 5.42 -3.84 -23.45
CA LEU A 248 6.36 -2.78 -23.12
C LEU A 248 7.11 -2.32 -24.39
N GLN A 249 7.01 -1.04 -24.68
CA GLN A 249 7.88 -0.36 -25.64
C GLN A 249 9.00 0.32 -24.86
N ASN A 250 10.21 -0.19 -24.98
CA ASN A 250 11.40 0.35 -24.34
C ASN A 250 12.32 0.98 -25.37
N ARG A 251 12.82 2.19 -25.07
CA ARG A 251 13.82 2.88 -25.88
C ARG A 251 14.86 3.54 -24.99
N THR A 252 16.11 3.20 -25.17
CA THR A 252 17.23 3.89 -24.52
C THR A 252 17.46 5.25 -25.19
N LEU A 253 17.39 6.31 -24.40
CA LEU A 253 17.61 7.70 -24.85
C LEU A 253 19.06 8.13 -24.61
N ILE A 254 19.63 7.73 -23.48
CA ILE A 254 21.04 7.97 -23.10
C ILE A 254 21.59 6.67 -22.55
N ALA A 255 22.82 6.32 -22.94
CA ALA A 255 23.58 5.21 -22.39
C ALA A 255 25.05 5.62 -22.33
N ASN A 256 25.51 6.10 -21.19
CA ASN A 256 26.89 6.50 -20.96
C ASN A 256 27.27 6.30 -19.50
N SER A 257 28.14 5.34 -19.24
CA SER A 257 28.56 4.93 -17.89
C SER A 257 29.39 5.98 -17.13
N LYS A 258 29.77 7.10 -17.77
CA LYS A 258 30.38 8.23 -17.06
C LYS A 258 29.36 8.90 -16.12
N TYR A 259 28.06 8.75 -16.38
CA TYR A 259 26.99 9.29 -15.55
C TYR A 259 26.53 8.24 -14.54
N ASP A 260 26.44 8.62 -13.31
CA ASP A 260 25.70 7.93 -12.25
C ASP A 260 24.50 8.81 -11.95
N PHE A 261 23.39 8.60 -12.66
CA PHE A 261 22.23 9.46 -12.56
C PHE A 261 21.53 9.32 -11.21
N ARG A 262 21.10 10.45 -10.64
CA ARG A 262 20.45 10.51 -9.32
C ARG A 262 19.04 11.09 -9.34
N ASP A 263 18.80 12.07 -10.18
CA ASP A 263 17.44 12.66 -10.29
C ASP A 263 17.16 13.14 -11.72
N ILE A 264 15.87 13.23 -12.03
CA ILE A 264 15.33 13.75 -13.29
C ILE A 264 14.08 14.57 -13.00
N ILE A 265 13.99 15.77 -13.60
CA ILE A 265 12.80 16.61 -13.54
C ILE A 265 12.41 17.11 -14.93
N PHE A 266 11.13 17.45 -15.11
CA PHE A 266 10.63 18.17 -16.27
C PHE A 266 10.46 19.64 -15.93
N VAL A 267 10.91 20.52 -16.83
CA VAL A 267 10.69 21.97 -16.78
C VAL A 267 10.26 22.44 -18.16
N GLY A 268 8.97 22.68 -18.33
CA GLY A 268 8.38 22.90 -19.67
C GLY A 268 8.59 21.68 -20.56
N ASP A 269 9.15 21.93 -21.76
CA ASP A 269 9.44 20.87 -22.74
C ASP A 269 10.79 20.18 -22.54
N TYR A 270 11.56 20.61 -21.55
CA TYR A 270 12.87 20.06 -21.27
C TYR A 270 12.81 19.10 -20.10
N TYR A 271 13.71 18.11 -20.08
CA TYR A 271 14.02 17.35 -18.90
C TYR A 271 15.50 17.53 -18.51
N TYR A 272 15.73 17.58 -17.20
CA TYR A 272 17.03 17.81 -16.62
C TYR A 272 17.42 16.59 -15.80
N LEU A 273 18.66 16.16 -15.98
CA LEU A 273 19.23 15.02 -15.25
C LEU A 273 20.44 15.47 -14.46
N ILE A 274 20.54 15.04 -13.21
CA ILE A 274 21.75 15.22 -12.40
C ILE A 274 22.43 13.89 -12.18
N SER A 275 23.74 13.90 -12.35
CA SER A 275 24.62 12.76 -12.10
C SER A 275 25.36 12.98 -10.78
N HIS A 276 25.59 11.90 -10.04
CA HIS A 276 26.43 11.88 -8.83
C HIS A 276 27.87 12.37 -9.10
N THR A 277 28.32 12.24 -10.33
CA THR A 277 29.64 12.71 -10.79
C THR A 277 29.70 14.21 -11.07
N GLY A 278 28.63 14.97 -10.84
CA GLY A 278 28.61 16.45 -11.01
C GLY A 278 28.11 16.94 -12.37
N HIS A 279 27.72 16.05 -13.26
CA HIS A 279 27.19 16.44 -14.58
C HIS A 279 25.70 16.76 -14.51
N LEU A 280 25.31 17.90 -15.07
CA LEU A 280 23.92 18.31 -15.30
C LEU A 280 23.63 18.31 -16.79
N LEU A 281 22.64 17.55 -17.21
CA LEU A 281 22.19 17.46 -18.58
C LEU A 281 20.83 18.12 -18.73
N LYS A 282 20.67 18.95 -19.76
CA LYS A 282 19.40 19.53 -20.22
C LYS A 282 19.06 18.93 -21.57
N CYS A 283 17.96 18.25 -21.65
CA CYS A 283 17.58 17.47 -22.82
C CYS A 283 16.20 17.92 -23.37
N LYS A 284 16.09 17.97 -24.71
CA LYS A 284 14.83 18.11 -25.43
C LYS A 284 14.95 17.35 -26.75
N ASN A 285 14.08 16.38 -26.98
CA ASN A 285 14.17 15.45 -28.10
C ASN A 285 15.57 14.79 -28.15
N ASN A 286 16.29 14.96 -29.26
CA ASN A 286 17.66 14.41 -29.45
C ASN A 286 18.77 15.42 -29.08
N ASN A 287 18.42 16.62 -28.62
CA ASN A 287 19.40 17.65 -28.26
C ASN A 287 19.70 17.56 -26.76
N THR A 288 20.98 17.44 -26.43
CA THR A 288 21.48 17.41 -25.05
C THR A 288 22.55 18.49 -24.89
N GLN A 289 22.33 19.37 -23.92
CA GLN A 289 23.32 20.30 -23.42
C GLN A 289 23.83 19.76 -22.07
N GLU A 290 25.14 19.72 -21.90
CA GLU A 290 25.78 19.21 -20.70
C GLU A 290 26.68 20.28 -20.09
N ILE A 291 26.68 20.34 -18.76
CA ILE A 291 27.69 21.08 -17.99
C ILE A 291 28.20 20.22 -16.84
N PHE A 292 29.37 20.57 -16.33
CA PHE A 292 29.87 20.14 -15.02
C PHE A 292 29.61 21.25 -13.99
N ILE A 293 29.05 20.91 -12.83
CA ILE A 293 28.79 21.87 -11.77
C ILE A 293 29.99 21.93 -10.82
N ASP A 294 30.80 22.96 -10.96
CA ASP A 294 31.98 23.14 -10.12
C ASP A 294 31.61 23.25 -8.63
N GLY A 295 32.32 22.53 -7.78
CA GLY A 295 32.10 22.51 -6.33
C GLY A 295 30.89 21.69 -5.87
N ALA A 296 30.12 21.06 -6.78
CA ALA A 296 29.05 20.16 -6.43
C ALA A 296 29.58 18.75 -6.17
N THR A 297 29.96 18.45 -4.93
CA THR A 297 30.36 17.10 -4.53
C THR A 297 29.13 16.22 -4.40
N HIS A 298 29.07 15.16 -5.20
CA HIS A 298 28.01 14.15 -5.19
C HIS A 298 26.59 14.76 -5.19
N PRO A 299 26.20 15.48 -6.25
CA PRO A 299 24.84 15.98 -6.35
C PRO A 299 23.83 14.85 -6.47
N PHE A 300 22.62 15.06 -5.89
CA PHE A 300 21.63 13.99 -5.79
C PHE A 300 20.19 14.41 -6.03
N ARG A 301 19.85 15.73 -6.08
CA ARG A 301 18.51 16.22 -6.36
C ARG A 301 18.52 17.48 -7.18
N ILE A 302 17.47 17.63 -8.00
CA ILE A 302 17.14 18.86 -8.75
C ILE A 302 15.73 19.29 -8.35
N PHE A 303 15.55 20.60 -8.14
CA PHE A 303 14.25 21.22 -7.94
C PHE A 303 14.07 22.39 -8.93
N GLN A 304 12.85 22.56 -9.39
CA GLN A 304 12.48 23.75 -10.15
C GLN A 304 12.07 24.86 -9.19
N LYS A 305 12.83 25.94 -9.13
CA LYS A 305 12.46 27.10 -8.30
C LYS A 305 11.50 28.05 -9.02
N THR A 306 11.85 28.43 -10.24
CA THR A 306 11.02 29.21 -11.15
C THR A 306 11.10 28.61 -12.55
N LYS A 307 10.40 29.18 -13.53
CA LYS A 307 10.53 28.72 -14.93
C LYS A 307 11.97 28.76 -15.43
N ASN A 308 12.79 29.66 -14.89
CA ASN A 308 14.16 29.91 -15.35
C ASN A 308 15.24 29.57 -14.32
N GLN A 309 14.89 28.97 -13.18
CA GLN A 309 15.85 28.67 -12.12
C GLN A 309 15.70 27.25 -11.61
N LEU A 310 16.84 26.60 -11.44
CA LEU A 310 17.00 25.28 -10.87
C LEU A 310 17.80 25.35 -9.57
N ILE A 311 17.44 24.50 -8.63
CA ILE A 311 18.24 24.23 -7.45
C ILE A 311 18.78 22.83 -7.55
N VAL A 312 20.09 22.70 -7.42
CA VAL A 312 20.77 21.41 -7.33
C VAL A 312 21.32 21.26 -5.92
N THR A 313 20.98 20.17 -5.24
CA THR A 313 21.53 19.83 -3.94
C THR A 313 22.61 18.76 -4.09
N ALA A 314 23.73 19.00 -3.41
CA ALA A 314 24.87 18.09 -3.33
C ALA A 314 25.19 17.79 -1.86
N GLU A 315 26.06 16.81 -1.59
CA GLU A 315 26.37 16.40 -0.21
C GLU A 315 26.80 17.55 0.69
N LYS A 316 27.56 18.52 0.16
CA LYS A 316 28.14 19.64 0.94
C LYS A 316 27.83 21.01 0.37
N SER A 317 26.89 21.12 -0.57
CA SER A 317 26.54 22.40 -1.18
C SER A 317 25.13 22.41 -1.79
N VAL A 318 24.60 23.62 -1.94
CA VAL A 318 23.38 23.89 -2.72
C VAL A 318 23.72 24.91 -3.79
N HIS A 319 23.30 24.66 -5.01
CA HIS A 319 23.57 25.49 -6.18
C HIS A 319 22.27 26.01 -6.76
N LEU A 320 22.20 27.31 -6.99
CA LEU A 320 21.16 27.95 -7.77
C LEU A 320 21.69 28.19 -9.20
N LEU A 321 21.01 27.66 -10.19
CA LEU A 321 21.41 27.68 -11.60
C LEU A 321 20.32 28.37 -12.44
N ASP A 322 20.73 29.03 -13.52
CA ASP A 322 19.83 29.45 -14.59
C ASP A 322 19.45 28.24 -15.45
N ALA A 323 18.16 27.96 -15.58
CA ALA A 323 17.65 26.79 -16.30
C ALA A 323 17.88 26.87 -17.83
N THR A 324 18.07 28.08 -18.38
CA THR A 324 18.26 28.29 -19.82
C THR A 324 19.72 28.07 -20.19
N THR A 325 20.60 28.76 -19.51
CA THR A 325 22.05 28.77 -19.80
C THR A 325 22.83 27.73 -19.01
N LEU A 326 22.25 27.14 -17.98
CA LEU A 326 22.85 26.23 -17.00
C LEU A 326 23.99 26.85 -16.18
N LYS A 327 24.16 28.19 -16.24
CA LYS A 327 25.21 28.88 -15.48
C LYS A 327 24.83 28.94 -13.99
N SER A 328 25.85 28.81 -13.14
CA SER A 328 25.70 29.01 -11.69
C SER A 328 25.37 30.48 -11.41
N ILE A 329 24.31 30.72 -10.66
CA ILE A 329 23.90 32.06 -10.17
C ILE A 329 24.48 32.27 -8.78
N LYS A 330 24.32 31.24 -7.90
CA LYS A 330 24.80 31.30 -6.51
C LYS A 330 25.09 29.90 -6.00
N THR A 331 26.10 29.78 -5.17
CA THR A 331 26.45 28.53 -4.48
C THR A 331 26.49 28.77 -2.97
N MET A 332 25.91 27.86 -2.22
CA MET A 332 25.93 27.88 -0.75
C MET A 332 26.64 26.61 -0.26
N PRO A 333 27.80 26.71 0.40
CA PRO A 333 28.44 25.58 1.05
C PRO A 333 27.65 25.19 2.31
N LEU A 334 27.66 23.91 2.65
CA LEU A 334 27.05 23.36 3.85
C LEU A 334 28.14 22.94 4.85
N SER A 335 27.88 23.18 6.12
CA SER A 335 28.77 22.74 7.22
C SER A 335 28.54 21.28 7.64
N PHE A 336 27.58 20.60 7.02
CA PHE A 336 27.21 19.20 7.26
C PHE A 336 27.03 18.46 5.95
N GLU A 337 26.97 17.13 6.02
CA GLU A 337 26.69 16.28 4.86
C GLU A 337 25.20 15.93 4.79
N THR A 338 24.65 16.02 3.58
CA THR A 338 23.27 15.63 3.30
C THR A 338 23.20 14.75 2.07
N LYS A 339 22.26 13.78 2.06
CA LYS A 339 21.98 12.91 0.92
C LYS A 339 20.48 12.85 0.60
N ILE A 340 19.68 13.55 1.38
CA ILE A 340 18.23 13.59 1.24
C ILE A 340 17.80 15.04 1.17
N ALA A 341 17.00 15.36 0.17
CA ALA A 341 16.36 16.66 0.05
C ALA A 341 14.92 16.51 -0.41
N GLY A 342 14.11 17.48 -0.05
CA GLY A 342 12.73 17.63 -0.50
C GLY A 342 12.36 19.10 -0.57
N GLU A 343 11.17 19.41 -1.05
CA GLU A 343 10.68 20.79 -1.15
C GLU A 343 9.23 20.90 -0.70
N ASP A 344 8.84 22.08 -0.28
CA ASP A 344 7.46 22.52 -0.24
C ASP A 344 7.24 23.68 -1.21
N SER A 345 6.15 24.41 -1.09
CA SER A 345 5.84 25.53 -1.98
C SER A 345 6.85 26.68 -1.93
N THR A 346 7.67 26.76 -0.89
CA THR A 346 8.52 27.93 -0.59
C THR A 346 9.98 27.58 -0.36
N HIS A 347 10.27 26.46 0.26
CA HIS A 347 11.61 26.08 0.73
C HIS A 347 12.06 24.74 0.18
N VAL A 348 13.37 24.57 0.14
CA VAL A 348 14.02 23.26 -0.01
C VAL A 348 14.47 22.80 1.38
N TYR A 349 14.23 21.55 1.71
CA TYR A 349 14.62 20.92 2.97
C TYR A 349 15.74 19.93 2.74
N LEU A 350 16.76 20.02 3.58
CA LEU A 350 17.89 19.09 3.61
C LEU A 350 17.83 18.25 4.88
N PHE A 351 18.24 16.99 4.78
CA PHE A 351 18.25 16.07 5.92
C PHE A 351 19.64 15.46 6.07
N ASP A 352 20.20 15.50 7.26
CA ASP A 352 21.46 14.83 7.57
C ASP A 352 21.24 13.38 8.05
N SER A 353 22.32 12.62 8.14
CA SER A 353 22.28 11.23 8.60
C SER A 353 21.98 11.05 10.08
N LYS A 354 22.01 12.14 10.87
CA LYS A 354 21.76 12.15 12.32
C LYS A 354 20.31 12.49 12.67
N GLY A 355 19.46 12.72 11.67
CA GLY A 355 18.06 13.10 11.85
C GLY A 355 17.83 14.61 11.89
N GLY A 356 18.84 15.42 11.61
CA GLY A 356 18.71 16.88 11.48
C GLY A 356 17.94 17.25 10.20
N MET A 357 17.09 18.27 10.30
CA MET A 357 16.37 18.89 9.18
C MET A 357 16.75 20.36 9.09
N TYR A 358 16.98 20.83 7.89
CA TYR A 358 17.37 22.20 7.61
C TYR A 358 16.51 22.77 6.49
N SER A 359 15.97 23.97 6.68
CA SER A 359 15.23 24.72 5.67
C SER A 359 16.17 25.64 4.92
N VAL A 360 16.19 25.56 3.61
CA VAL A 360 16.92 26.45 2.70
C VAL A 360 15.91 27.39 2.05
N ASP A 361 16.09 28.69 2.27
CA ASP A 361 15.45 29.71 1.46
C ASP A 361 16.18 29.80 0.11
N PRO A 362 15.54 29.42 -0.99
CA PRO A 362 16.22 29.36 -2.28
C PRO A 362 16.44 30.73 -2.94
N GLN A 363 15.80 31.80 -2.46
CA GLN A 363 16.02 33.16 -2.97
C GLN A 363 17.20 33.81 -2.26
N LEU A 364 17.17 33.74 -0.95
CA LEU A 364 18.22 34.33 -0.12
C LEU A 364 19.46 33.45 -0.06
N MET A 365 19.33 32.16 -0.37
CA MET A 365 20.36 31.12 -0.18
C MET A 365 20.86 31.13 1.27
N THR A 366 19.91 31.10 2.20
CA THR A 366 20.16 31.00 3.64
C THR A 366 19.61 29.68 4.16
N ILE A 367 20.22 29.17 5.23
CA ILE A 367 19.84 27.91 5.83
C ILE A 367 19.50 28.08 7.30
N GLN A 368 18.45 27.42 7.76
CA GLN A 368 18.01 27.43 9.16
C GLN A 368 17.68 26.01 9.62
N PRO A 369 18.08 25.60 10.83
CA PRO A 369 17.69 24.31 11.40
C PRO A 369 16.19 24.29 11.69
N VAL A 370 15.55 23.14 11.41
CA VAL A 370 14.14 22.89 11.69
C VAL A 370 14.04 21.73 12.66
N ARG A 371 13.30 21.90 13.75
CA ARG A 371 13.10 20.83 14.73
C ARG A 371 12.02 19.85 14.25
N LEU A 372 12.38 18.59 14.18
CA LEU A 372 11.43 17.50 13.95
C LEU A 372 10.88 16.96 15.27
N PRO A 373 9.62 16.49 15.30
CA PRO A 373 9.01 15.91 16.52
C PRO A 373 9.39 14.43 16.73
N PHE A 374 10.33 13.90 15.96
CA PHE A 374 10.88 12.55 16.03
C PHE A 374 12.39 12.58 15.77
N SER A 375 13.08 11.49 16.12
CA SER A 375 14.56 11.41 16.06
C SER A 375 15.11 10.49 14.97
N GLN A 376 14.23 9.77 14.27
CA GLN A 376 14.64 8.83 13.23
C GLN A 376 15.23 9.56 12.02
N ALA A 377 16.27 8.99 11.43
CA ALA A 377 16.87 9.54 10.22
C ALA A 377 15.90 9.46 9.05
N VAL A 378 15.63 10.61 8.44
CA VAL A 378 14.74 10.74 7.28
C VAL A 378 15.46 10.23 6.04
N THR A 379 14.75 9.43 5.25
CA THR A 379 15.25 8.85 4.00
C THR A 379 14.53 9.35 2.77
N THR A 380 13.36 9.93 2.96
CA THR A 380 12.56 10.56 1.90
C THR A 380 11.55 11.52 2.51
N TYR A 381 11.20 12.53 1.76
CA TYR A 381 10.24 13.57 2.13
C TYR A 381 9.33 13.87 0.95
N ASN A 382 8.08 14.15 1.24
CA ASN A 382 7.13 14.70 0.27
C ASN A 382 6.14 15.64 0.95
N TYR A 383 5.71 16.65 0.22
CA TYR A 383 4.76 17.66 0.62
C TYR A 383 3.54 17.62 -0.29
N ASP A 384 2.37 17.74 0.29
CA ASP A 384 1.12 17.90 -0.46
C ASP A 384 0.73 19.39 -0.52
N PRO A 385 0.82 20.03 -1.69
CA PRO A 385 0.47 21.44 -1.81
C PRO A 385 -1.03 21.72 -1.64
N THR A 386 -1.89 20.68 -1.73
CA THR A 386 -3.34 20.83 -1.61
C THR A 386 -3.77 20.89 -0.15
N THR A 387 -3.24 20.00 0.67
CA THR A 387 -3.61 19.87 2.09
C THR A 387 -2.61 20.54 3.03
N GLY A 388 -1.37 20.75 2.57
CA GLY A 388 -0.25 21.21 3.39
C GLY A 388 0.39 20.09 4.23
N ASP A 389 0.02 18.84 4.00
CA ASP A 389 0.55 17.69 4.71
C ASP A 389 2.01 17.42 4.35
N ARG A 390 2.78 16.95 5.32
CA ARG A 390 4.20 16.61 5.17
C ARG A 390 4.44 15.16 5.55
N ALA A 391 4.95 14.36 4.64
CA ALA A 391 5.29 12.95 4.86
C ALA A 391 6.80 12.75 4.93
N PHE A 392 7.26 12.09 5.97
CA PHE A 392 8.66 11.78 6.24
C PHE A 392 8.81 10.25 6.32
N GLY A 393 9.46 9.64 5.35
CA GLY A 393 9.85 8.23 5.42
C GLY A 393 11.20 8.10 6.11
N THR A 394 11.36 7.09 6.95
CA THR A 394 12.53 6.92 7.80
C THR A 394 13.27 5.61 7.53
N ILE A 395 14.45 5.48 8.09
CA ILE A 395 15.34 4.34 7.89
C ILE A 395 14.80 3.05 8.52
N ASP A 396 14.00 3.16 9.58
CA ASP A 396 13.40 2.04 10.30
C ASP A 396 12.08 1.52 9.69
N GLY A 397 11.63 2.13 8.57
CA GLY A 397 10.39 1.73 7.90
C GLY A 397 9.13 2.46 8.42
N THR A 398 9.28 3.39 9.33
CA THR A 398 8.19 4.24 9.81
C THR A 398 7.98 5.42 8.86
N ILE A 399 6.73 5.85 8.70
CA ILE A 399 6.41 7.11 8.02
C ILE A 399 5.73 8.01 9.04
N PHE A 400 6.24 9.23 9.20
CA PHE A 400 5.60 10.28 9.97
C PHE A 400 4.86 11.22 9.04
N LEU A 401 3.56 11.35 9.25
CA LEU A 401 2.71 12.31 8.53
C LEU A 401 2.37 13.46 9.49
N ILE A 402 2.80 14.65 9.15
CA ILE A 402 2.55 15.86 9.93
C ILE A 402 1.52 16.70 9.20
N LYS A 403 0.37 16.90 9.84
CA LYS A 403 -0.72 17.75 9.35
C LYS A 403 -0.44 19.22 9.64
N PRO A 404 -1.00 20.17 8.89
CA PRO A 404 -0.89 21.61 9.19
C PRO A 404 -1.38 21.99 10.60
N SER A 405 -2.34 21.22 11.13
CA SER A 405 -2.85 21.36 12.50
C SER A 405 -1.82 21.01 13.60
N GLY A 406 -0.65 20.49 13.22
CA GLY A 406 0.35 19.95 14.14
C GLY A 406 0.09 18.49 14.56
N LYS A 407 -1.02 17.87 14.13
CA LYS A 407 -1.28 16.45 14.38
C LYS A 407 -0.25 15.58 13.67
N ILE A 408 0.30 14.61 14.39
CA ILE A 408 1.31 13.68 13.88
C ILE A 408 0.67 12.29 13.83
N LEU A 409 0.66 11.69 12.64
CA LEU A 409 0.28 10.30 12.45
C LEU A 409 1.55 9.46 12.20
N ARG A 410 1.66 8.35 12.91
CA ARG A 410 2.73 7.38 12.74
C ARG A 410 2.20 6.19 11.95
N LEU A 411 2.63 6.06 10.70
CA LEU A 411 2.22 4.98 9.81
C LEU A 411 3.27 3.86 9.89
N VAL A 412 2.86 2.71 10.40
CA VAL A 412 3.72 1.55 10.62
C VAL A 412 3.24 0.39 9.76
N GLY A 413 4.15 -0.23 9.02
CA GLY A 413 3.80 -1.37 8.15
C GLY A 413 4.98 -1.87 7.33
N HIS A 414 5.87 -0.98 6.88
CA HIS A 414 7.11 -1.40 6.23
C HIS A 414 8.09 -2.00 7.23
N ARG A 415 8.92 -2.93 6.75
CA ARG A 415 9.91 -3.66 7.56
C ARG A 415 11.35 -3.24 7.31
N SER A 416 11.56 -2.25 6.45
CA SER A 416 12.87 -1.74 6.08
C SER A 416 12.76 -0.28 5.66
N ARG A 417 13.91 0.32 5.40
CA ARG A 417 14.05 1.70 4.94
C ARG A 417 12.99 2.10 3.91
N ILE A 418 12.32 3.23 4.14
CA ILE A 418 11.43 3.84 3.15
C ILE A 418 12.29 4.48 2.07
N SER A 419 12.06 4.11 0.82
CA SER A 419 12.80 4.67 -0.32
C SER A 419 12.12 5.89 -0.92
N ARG A 420 10.78 5.89 -1.00
CA ARG A 420 9.97 7.02 -1.49
C ARG A 420 8.64 7.10 -0.76
N VAL A 421 8.17 8.32 -0.59
CA VAL A 421 6.79 8.64 -0.25
C VAL A 421 6.26 9.67 -1.23
N LYS A 422 4.98 9.59 -1.60
CA LYS A 422 4.34 10.54 -2.49
C LYS A 422 2.84 10.58 -2.22
N PHE A 423 2.31 11.80 -2.09
CA PHE A 423 0.88 12.04 -2.07
C PHE A 423 0.29 11.93 -3.47
N GLU A 424 -0.87 11.30 -3.56
CA GLU A 424 -1.69 11.27 -4.77
C GLU A 424 -3.16 11.26 -4.33
N ASN A 425 -3.86 12.39 -4.48
CA ASN A 425 -5.17 12.64 -3.91
C ASN A 425 -5.21 12.40 -2.39
N ASP A 426 -6.22 11.65 -1.90
CA ASP A 426 -6.40 11.34 -0.47
C ASP A 426 -5.55 10.16 0.02
N LEU A 427 -4.60 9.70 -0.79
CA LEU A 427 -3.72 8.58 -0.48
C LEU A 427 -2.26 9.03 -0.39
N LEU A 428 -1.54 8.42 0.52
CA LEU A 428 -0.08 8.45 0.53
C LEU A 428 0.42 7.09 0.02
N TYR A 429 1.25 7.11 -1.01
CA TYR A 429 1.96 5.91 -1.48
C TYR A 429 3.38 5.90 -0.93
N SER A 430 3.85 4.71 -0.60
CA SER A 430 5.22 4.51 -0.12
C SER A 430 5.85 3.27 -0.74
N THR A 431 7.16 3.33 -0.93
CA THR A 431 7.98 2.18 -1.32
C THR A 431 9.09 1.97 -0.31
N SER A 432 9.55 0.74 -0.19
CA SER A 432 10.57 0.37 0.78
C SER A 432 11.54 -0.68 0.22
N TYR A 433 12.68 -0.78 0.88
CA TYR A 433 13.65 -1.85 0.66
C TYR A 433 13.15 -3.22 1.14
N ASP A 434 11.97 -3.29 1.80
CA ASP A 434 11.28 -4.55 2.07
C ASP A 434 10.61 -5.16 0.82
N GLY A 435 10.74 -4.50 -0.34
CA GLY A 435 10.19 -4.94 -1.61
C GLY A 435 8.69 -4.68 -1.76
N THR A 436 8.09 -3.84 -0.92
CA THR A 436 6.66 -3.53 -1.01
C THR A 436 6.38 -2.10 -1.44
N VAL A 437 5.27 -1.94 -2.17
CA VAL A 437 4.56 -0.67 -2.34
C VAL A 437 3.33 -0.72 -1.46
N ARG A 438 3.13 0.32 -0.68
CA ARG A 438 1.94 0.45 0.17
C ARG A 438 1.21 1.75 -0.11
N SER A 439 -0.11 1.71 0.03
CA SER A 439 -0.96 2.89 0.07
C SER A 439 -1.61 3.05 1.44
N TRP A 440 -1.79 4.29 1.85
CA TRP A 440 -2.29 4.69 3.16
C TRP A 440 -3.40 5.71 2.95
N LYS A 441 -4.55 5.49 3.59
CA LYS A 441 -5.61 6.50 3.69
C LYS A 441 -5.22 7.50 4.76
N ILE A 442 -5.02 8.75 4.40
CA ILE A 442 -4.46 9.79 5.30
C ILE A 442 -5.51 10.60 6.05
N ASN A 443 -6.78 10.36 5.77
CA ASN A 443 -7.89 11.07 6.40
C ASN A 443 -8.46 10.33 7.63
N ASP A 444 -8.11 9.06 7.81
CA ASP A 444 -8.54 8.24 8.94
C ASP A 444 -7.49 8.20 10.03
N ASP A 445 -7.90 8.19 11.29
CA ASP A 445 -7.00 8.08 12.45
C ASP A 445 -6.40 6.67 12.60
N LYS A 446 -7.07 5.66 12.04
CA LYS A 446 -6.60 4.27 11.97
C LYS A 446 -6.40 3.89 10.51
N THR A 447 -5.18 3.99 10.05
CA THR A 447 -4.82 3.64 8.68
C THR A 447 -4.05 2.33 8.65
N ASP A 448 -4.77 1.24 8.34
CA ASP A 448 -4.09 0.02 7.93
C ASP A 448 -3.56 0.18 6.50
N PRO A 449 -2.29 -0.13 6.27
CA PRO A 449 -1.73 -0.04 4.94
C PRO A 449 -2.27 -1.13 4.03
N ILE A 450 -2.52 -0.77 2.78
CA ILE A 450 -2.81 -1.72 1.72
C ILE A 450 -1.51 -2.07 1.02
N THR A 451 -1.22 -3.35 0.86
CA THR A 451 -0.09 -3.80 0.05
C THR A 451 -0.49 -3.78 -1.43
N VAL A 452 -0.02 -2.76 -2.14
CA VAL A 452 -0.31 -2.56 -3.57
C VAL A 452 0.47 -3.53 -4.44
N MET A 453 1.72 -3.76 -4.08
CA MET A 453 2.65 -4.62 -4.80
C MET A 453 3.69 -5.19 -3.84
N LYS A 454 4.16 -6.40 -4.14
CA LYS A 454 5.27 -7.05 -3.44
C LYS A 454 6.23 -7.70 -4.44
N THR A 455 7.51 -7.49 -4.24
CA THR A 455 8.61 -8.12 -4.98
C THR A 455 9.67 -8.62 -4.01
N ASN A 456 10.58 -9.47 -4.49
CA ASN A 456 11.73 -9.96 -3.71
C ASN A 456 12.94 -9.02 -3.80
N GLN A 457 12.81 -7.86 -4.45
CA GLN A 457 13.89 -6.91 -4.68
C GLN A 457 13.55 -5.57 -4.02
N TRP A 458 14.58 -4.78 -3.74
CA TRP A 458 14.41 -3.43 -3.23
C TRP A 458 13.74 -2.55 -4.28
N ILE A 459 12.75 -1.80 -3.85
CA ILE A 459 12.10 -0.79 -4.67
C ILE A 459 12.71 0.57 -4.29
N ALA A 460 13.35 1.23 -5.25
CA ALA A 460 14.00 2.51 -5.02
C ALA A 460 13.08 3.70 -5.31
N THR A 461 12.17 3.56 -6.27
CA THR A 461 11.36 4.65 -6.80
C THR A 461 10.03 4.16 -7.35
N PHE A 462 9.08 5.09 -7.50
CA PHE A 462 7.84 4.84 -8.22
C PHE A 462 7.28 6.10 -8.90
N SER A 463 6.42 5.87 -9.89
CA SER A 463 5.59 6.89 -10.53
C SER A 463 4.20 6.35 -10.81
N ILE A 464 3.18 7.12 -10.49
CA ILE A 464 1.78 6.77 -10.78
C ILE A 464 1.45 7.28 -12.20
N SER A 465 0.77 6.46 -13.01
CA SER A 465 0.32 6.80 -14.35
C SER A 465 -0.65 8.00 -14.34
N LYS A 466 -0.86 8.61 -15.48
CA LYS A 466 -1.73 9.79 -15.58
C LYS A 466 -3.20 9.44 -15.31
N ASP A 467 -3.63 8.25 -15.74
CA ASP A 467 -4.97 7.70 -15.48
C ASP A 467 -5.18 7.24 -14.02
N ARG A 468 -4.09 7.21 -13.22
CA ARG A 468 -4.09 6.75 -11.82
C ARG A 468 -4.52 5.30 -11.62
N GLN A 469 -4.52 4.51 -12.68
CA GLN A 469 -4.89 3.10 -12.63
C GLN A 469 -3.68 2.18 -12.50
N HIS A 470 -2.47 2.73 -12.70
CA HIS A 470 -1.24 1.98 -12.72
C HIS A 470 -0.12 2.68 -11.96
N ILE A 471 0.83 1.89 -11.47
CA ILE A 471 2.06 2.37 -10.86
C ILE A 471 3.27 1.72 -11.53
N TRP A 472 4.24 2.54 -11.87
CA TRP A 472 5.56 2.11 -12.31
C TRP A 472 6.50 2.10 -11.12
N THR A 473 7.22 1.00 -10.89
CA THR A 473 8.25 0.94 -9.84
C THR A 473 9.57 0.53 -10.42
N GLY A 474 10.65 1.15 -9.94
CA GLY A 474 12.02 0.85 -10.31
C GLY A 474 12.85 0.44 -9.10
N GLY A 475 13.81 -0.44 -9.31
CA GLY A 475 14.67 -0.95 -8.25
C GLY A 475 15.94 -1.60 -8.79
N GLN A 476 16.44 -2.60 -8.08
CA GLN A 476 17.68 -3.32 -8.41
C GLN A 476 17.65 -3.97 -9.79
N ASN A 477 18.84 -4.14 -10.36
CA ASN A 477 19.09 -4.90 -11.60
C ASN A 477 18.31 -4.37 -12.82
N GLY A 478 18.03 -3.06 -12.88
CA GLY A 478 17.29 -2.47 -13.99
C GLY A 478 15.84 -2.94 -14.09
N ASN A 479 15.29 -3.52 -13.02
CA ASN A 479 13.92 -4.03 -13.02
C ASN A 479 12.91 -2.89 -12.93
N LEU A 480 12.04 -2.83 -13.92
CA LEU A 480 10.89 -1.95 -14.00
C LEU A 480 9.62 -2.78 -13.92
N ASN A 481 8.77 -2.47 -12.97
CA ASN A 481 7.46 -3.12 -12.85
C ASN A 481 6.36 -2.15 -13.26
N TYR A 482 5.35 -2.69 -13.91
CA TYR A 482 4.09 -2.02 -14.23
C TYR A 482 2.97 -2.77 -13.52
N THR A 483 2.30 -2.10 -12.61
CA THR A 483 1.35 -2.73 -11.68
C THR A 483 0.00 -2.02 -11.76
N VAL A 484 -1.06 -2.77 -11.95
CA VAL A 484 -2.45 -2.28 -11.86
C VAL A 484 -2.76 -1.97 -10.39
N ILE A 485 -3.26 -0.77 -10.11
CA ILE A 485 -3.67 -0.33 -8.77
C ILE A 485 -5.17 -0.07 -8.65
N SER A 486 -5.92 -0.10 -9.75
CA SER A 486 -7.38 -0.04 -9.76
C SER A 486 -7.98 -1.37 -9.31
N ALA A 487 -8.76 -1.34 -8.23
CA ALA A 487 -9.50 -2.52 -7.74
C ALA A 487 -10.50 -3.02 -8.79
N GLU A 488 -11.11 -2.11 -9.55
CA GLU A 488 -12.06 -2.41 -10.62
C GLU A 488 -11.40 -3.20 -11.75
N LEU A 489 -10.29 -2.71 -12.31
CA LEU A 489 -9.55 -3.43 -13.35
C LEU A 489 -9.05 -4.81 -12.90
N MET A 490 -8.65 -4.93 -11.64
CA MET A 490 -8.26 -6.21 -11.06
C MET A 490 -9.46 -7.16 -10.95
N ALA A 491 -10.62 -6.65 -10.53
CA ALA A 491 -11.85 -7.42 -10.41
C ALA A 491 -12.34 -7.92 -11.79
N ASP A 492 -12.32 -7.07 -12.82
CA ASP A 492 -12.65 -7.45 -14.19
C ASP A 492 -11.78 -8.62 -14.67
N LYS A 493 -10.47 -8.54 -14.38
CA LYS A 493 -9.54 -9.60 -14.72
C LYS A 493 -9.79 -10.89 -13.94
N VAL A 494 -10.14 -10.79 -12.64
CA VAL A 494 -10.52 -11.93 -11.80
C VAL A 494 -11.79 -12.56 -12.34
N GLN A 495 -12.80 -11.76 -12.69
CA GLN A 495 -14.06 -12.23 -13.28
C GLN A 495 -13.84 -12.93 -14.62
N ALA A 496 -13.02 -12.37 -15.50
CA ALA A 496 -12.68 -12.99 -16.79
C ALA A 496 -11.95 -14.35 -16.66
N ASN A 497 -11.28 -14.57 -15.53
CA ASN A 497 -10.56 -15.81 -15.24
C ASN A 497 -11.40 -16.88 -14.52
N LEU A 498 -12.69 -16.64 -14.28
CA LEU A 498 -13.59 -17.62 -13.68
C LEU A 498 -13.80 -18.81 -14.63
N LYS A 499 -13.50 -20.00 -14.14
CA LYS A 499 -13.64 -21.24 -14.91
C LYS A 499 -14.92 -22.02 -14.61
N ARG A 500 -15.52 -21.78 -13.46
CA ARG A 500 -16.71 -22.46 -12.96
C ARG A 500 -17.56 -21.58 -12.05
N LYS A 501 -18.72 -22.04 -11.68
CA LYS A 501 -19.56 -21.48 -10.60
C LYS A 501 -19.23 -22.18 -9.26
N PHE A 502 -19.73 -21.65 -8.15
CA PHE A 502 -19.71 -22.34 -6.85
C PHE A 502 -20.48 -23.65 -6.93
N THR A 503 -20.04 -24.68 -6.22
CA THR A 503 -20.89 -25.84 -5.93
C THR A 503 -21.90 -25.46 -4.82
N LYS A 504 -22.90 -26.32 -4.62
CA LYS A 504 -23.88 -26.06 -3.55
C LYS A 504 -23.24 -26.05 -2.16
N GLU A 505 -22.35 -27.01 -1.91
CA GLU A 505 -21.64 -27.14 -0.65
C GLU A 505 -20.72 -25.91 -0.40
N GLU A 506 -20.01 -25.44 -1.44
CA GLU A 506 -19.19 -24.23 -1.36
C GLU A 506 -20.06 -23.00 -1.09
N TRP A 507 -21.18 -22.88 -1.79
CA TRP A 507 -22.12 -21.78 -1.57
C TRP A 507 -22.64 -21.76 -0.14
N ASP A 508 -23.17 -22.89 0.33
CA ASP A 508 -23.75 -23.02 1.65
C ASP A 508 -22.72 -22.76 2.75
N PHE A 509 -21.48 -23.19 2.53
CA PHE A 509 -20.39 -23.00 3.50
C PHE A 509 -19.85 -21.56 3.54
N TYR A 510 -19.66 -20.92 2.39
CA TYR A 510 -18.99 -19.61 2.34
C TYR A 510 -19.94 -18.43 2.35
N ILE A 511 -21.13 -18.58 1.81
CA ILE A 511 -22.09 -17.50 1.53
C ILE A 511 -23.44 -17.76 2.19
N GLY A 512 -24.02 -18.93 2.01
CA GLY A 512 -25.40 -19.25 2.36
C GLY A 512 -25.74 -19.09 3.84
N SER A 513 -24.76 -19.25 4.72
CA SER A 513 -24.96 -19.04 6.17
C SER A 513 -25.24 -17.59 6.56
N VAL A 514 -24.86 -16.62 5.73
CA VAL A 514 -25.03 -15.19 5.97
C VAL A 514 -26.17 -14.61 5.12
N VAL A 515 -26.44 -15.20 3.96
CA VAL A 515 -27.37 -14.71 2.93
C VAL A 515 -28.55 -15.65 2.83
N ALA A 516 -29.40 -15.67 3.86
CA ALA A 516 -30.59 -16.52 3.89
C ALA A 516 -31.57 -16.25 2.72
N ASP A 517 -31.61 -15.02 2.22
CA ASP A 517 -32.53 -14.57 1.17
C ASP A 517 -31.99 -14.82 -0.27
N MET A 518 -30.80 -15.38 -0.44
CA MET A 518 -30.22 -15.72 -1.75
C MET A 518 -29.91 -17.23 -1.85
N PRO A 519 -30.92 -18.07 -2.12
CA PRO A 519 -30.70 -19.51 -2.26
C PRO A 519 -29.80 -19.81 -3.45
N TYR A 520 -29.10 -20.95 -3.39
CA TYR A 520 -28.17 -21.39 -4.42
C TYR A 520 -28.79 -21.43 -5.83
N ASP A 521 -30.05 -21.80 -5.95
CA ASP A 521 -30.75 -21.84 -7.25
C ASP A 521 -30.92 -20.43 -7.86
N SER A 522 -31.07 -19.40 -7.04
CA SER A 522 -31.10 -18.00 -7.48
C SER A 522 -29.72 -17.56 -7.98
N TYR A 523 -28.64 -17.95 -7.28
CA TYR A 523 -27.28 -17.72 -7.74
C TYR A 523 -27.00 -18.41 -9.07
N LEU A 524 -27.44 -19.65 -9.27
CA LEU A 524 -27.23 -20.36 -10.53
C LEU A 524 -27.90 -19.67 -11.73
N LYS A 525 -29.04 -19.02 -11.51
CA LYS A 525 -29.79 -18.31 -12.56
C LYS A 525 -29.23 -16.91 -12.83
N ASN A 526 -28.97 -16.15 -11.80
CA ASN A 526 -28.73 -14.73 -11.89
C ASN A 526 -27.23 -14.33 -11.70
N GLY A 527 -26.37 -15.28 -11.28
CA GLY A 527 -25.00 -15.01 -10.87
C GLY A 527 -24.93 -14.33 -9.48
N LEU A 528 -23.78 -13.77 -9.19
CA LEU A 528 -23.52 -12.99 -7.96
C LEU A 528 -24.13 -11.60 -8.04
#